data_a0c0a42fbdb44464c0f72bad0613e6d0
#
_entry.id   a0c0a42fbdb44464c0f72bad0613e6d0
#
_cell.length_a   1.000
_cell.length_b   1.000
_cell.length_c   1.000
_cell.angle_alpha   90.00
_cell.angle_beta   90.00
_cell.angle_gamma   90.00
#
_symmetry.space_group_name_H-M   'P 1'
#
loop_
_entity.id
_entity.type
_entity.pdbx_description
1 polymer ?
#
loop_
_entity_poly.entity_id
_entity_poly.type
_entity_poly.pdbx_seq_one_letter_code
_entity_poly.pdbx_strand_id
1 'polypeptide(L)'
;LRPLLLVFNYSGIRIINGIIAGLVTLAALWAVARRFGVKYLIAYMAAIICMSPWVIPFSMQNSSIYYIMNIGVIWLCLDSRITMESFRMPVVLLAMGIMTAFFDFLTYPVASLGVPLTICAIMMKNEKLTDELYVLFKCCVSWAMGYGLMWAGKWAAGSVILHRNVIDNAINQINYRSGNMHENVIMGYMINEKIFFFEKIENPFKTACVDYVLAIMGAIIAVSFILMIIYRNEQLKRKKNLLIFGFIALLPIAWYCVVANHTIVHWFFVFRGLVVFFFAMFAYCMTCFGKRNDAEMMQKERKI
;
A
#
# COMPACT_ATOMS: atom_id res chain seq x y z
N LEU A 1 1.91 20.19 -15.76
CA LEU A 1 2.34 21.31 -14.92
C LEU A 1 2.37 22.64 -15.69
N ARG A 2 2.91 22.68 -16.94
CA ARG A 2 3.00 23.95 -17.70
C ARG A 2 1.69 24.74 -17.78
N PRO A 3 0.51 24.15 -18.11
CA PRO A 3 -0.74 24.91 -18.14
C PRO A 3 -1.13 25.50 -16.78
N LEU A 4 -0.86 24.79 -15.68
CA LEU A 4 -1.16 25.27 -14.34
C LEU A 4 -0.25 26.43 -13.92
N LEU A 5 1.00 26.42 -14.36
CA LEU A 5 1.97 27.50 -14.09
C LEU A 5 1.64 28.82 -14.85
N LEU A 6 0.78 28.75 -15.86
CA LEU A 6 0.27 29.95 -16.52
C LEU A 6 -0.75 30.72 -15.68
N VAL A 7 -1.43 30.01 -14.78
CA VAL A 7 -2.51 30.59 -13.97
C VAL A 7 -2.10 30.71 -12.50
N PHE A 8 -1.31 29.76 -12.00
CA PHE A 8 -0.90 29.68 -10.59
C PHE A 8 0.62 29.71 -10.46
N ASN A 9 1.11 30.35 -9.42
CA ASN A 9 2.50 30.21 -9.00
C ASN A 9 2.74 28.83 -8.37
N TYR A 10 3.99 28.47 -8.11
CA TYR A 10 4.38 27.18 -7.56
C TYR A 10 3.74 26.89 -6.19
N SER A 11 3.62 27.91 -5.33
CA SER A 11 2.94 27.80 -4.04
C SER A 11 1.44 27.54 -4.19
N GLY A 12 0.79 28.22 -5.12
CA GLY A 12 -0.62 28.00 -5.44
C GLY A 12 -0.90 26.58 -5.93
N ILE A 13 -0.01 26.02 -6.75
CA ILE A 13 -0.13 24.62 -7.21
C ILE A 13 -0.01 23.65 -6.03
N ARG A 14 0.89 23.88 -5.07
CA ARG A 14 1.01 23.07 -3.86
C ARG A 14 -0.24 23.12 -2.99
N ILE A 15 -0.81 24.30 -2.82
CA ILE A 15 -2.06 24.48 -2.06
C ILE A 15 -3.20 23.70 -2.74
N ILE A 16 -3.36 23.84 -4.05
CA ILE A 16 -4.37 23.10 -4.81
C ILE A 16 -4.15 21.58 -4.68
N ASN A 17 -2.90 21.12 -4.81
CA ASN A 17 -2.54 19.71 -4.61
C ASN A 17 -2.91 19.22 -3.20
N GLY A 18 -2.69 20.05 -2.19
CA GLY A 18 -3.09 19.75 -0.79
C GLY A 18 -4.60 19.64 -0.61
N ILE A 19 -5.35 20.55 -1.18
CA ILE A 19 -6.83 20.53 -1.14
C ILE A 19 -7.35 19.27 -1.83
N ILE A 20 -6.86 18.94 -3.03
CA ILE A 20 -7.26 17.74 -3.77
C ILE A 20 -6.88 16.48 -2.97
N ALA A 21 -5.68 16.41 -2.39
CA ALA A 21 -5.27 15.29 -1.55
C ALA A 21 -6.20 15.12 -0.35
N GLY A 22 -6.57 16.19 0.32
CA GLY A 22 -7.54 16.19 1.42
C GLY A 22 -8.91 15.66 0.99
N LEU A 23 -9.45 16.20 -0.10
CA LEU A 23 -10.76 15.78 -0.62
C LEU A 23 -10.78 14.30 -1.03
N VAL A 24 -9.76 13.83 -1.73
CA VAL A 24 -9.65 12.42 -2.13
C VAL A 24 -9.51 11.51 -0.90
N THR A 25 -8.78 11.94 0.12
CA THR A 25 -8.67 11.20 1.39
C THR A 25 -10.01 11.10 2.09
N LEU A 26 -10.74 12.21 2.23
CA LEU A 26 -12.06 12.22 2.84
C LEU A 26 -13.06 11.34 2.07
N ALA A 27 -13.01 11.37 0.75
CA ALA A 27 -13.84 10.51 -0.11
C ALA A 27 -13.50 9.01 0.10
N ALA A 28 -12.21 8.66 0.20
CA ALA A 28 -11.79 7.29 0.45
C ALA A 28 -12.21 6.81 1.85
N LEU A 29 -12.03 7.63 2.87
CA LEU A 29 -12.48 7.34 4.24
C LEU A 29 -14.00 7.15 4.30
N TRP A 30 -14.77 8.03 3.65
CA TRP A 30 -16.21 7.90 3.56
C TRP A 30 -16.62 6.60 2.83
N ALA A 31 -15.97 6.26 1.72
CA ALA A 31 -16.25 5.05 0.96
C ALA A 31 -16.00 3.78 1.80
N VAL A 32 -14.88 3.75 2.55
CA VAL A 32 -14.56 2.65 3.49
C VAL A 32 -15.60 2.56 4.60
N ALA A 33 -15.96 3.70 5.21
CA ALA A 33 -16.96 3.74 6.28
C ALA A 33 -18.32 3.22 5.80
N ARG A 34 -18.74 3.65 4.60
CA ARG A 34 -20.01 3.24 3.98
C ARG A 34 -20.05 1.74 3.67
N ARG A 35 -18.95 1.16 3.20
CA ARG A 35 -18.88 -0.25 2.78
C ARG A 35 -18.68 -1.21 3.95
N PHE A 36 -17.84 -0.86 4.92
CA PHE A 36 -17.33 -1.76 5.95
C PHE A 36 -17.57 -1.28 7.39
N GLY A 37 -18.05 -0.05 7.56
CA GLY A 37 -18.32 0.55 8.87
C GLY A 37 -17.11 1.25 9.48
N VAL A 38 -17.37 1.86 10.66
CA VAL A 38 -16.44 2.78 11.36
C VAL A 38 -15.13 2.09 11.78
N LYS A 39 -15.14 0.80 12.09
CA LYS A 39 -13.94 0.05 12.49
C LYS A 39 -12.85 0.12 11.42
N TYR A 40 -13.22 -0.17 10.17
CA TYR A 40 -12.26 -0.16 9.06
C TYR A 40 -11.91 1.26 8.59
N LEU A 41 -12.81 2.23 8.78
CA LEU A 41 -12.48 3.65 8.63
C LEU A 41 -11.34 4.05 9.58
N ILE A 42 -11.43 3.68 10.87
CA ILE A 42 -10.38 3.98 11.86
C ILE A 42 -9.06 3.31 11.46
N ALA A 43 -9.12 2.03 11.04
CA ALA A 43 -7.94 1.30 10.58
C ALA A 43 -7.26 1.99 9.38
N TYR A 44 -8.04 2.41 8.39
CA TYR A 44 -7.54 3.09 7.20
C TYR A 44 -7.00 4.48 7.52
N MET A 45 -7.71 5.26 8.32
CA MET A 45 -7.27 6.58 8.78
C MET A 45 -5.95 6.50 9.54
N ALA A 46 -5.82 5.56 10.48
CA ALA A 46 -4.58 5.35 11.23
C ALA A 46 -3.41 4.98 10.30
N ALA A 47 -3.64 4.12 9.31
CA ALA A 47 -2.62 3.75 8.33
C ALA A 47 -2.17 4.95 7.48
N ILE A 48 -3.11 5.79 7.03
CA ILE A 48 -2.79 7.01 6.29
C ILE A 48 -1.96 7.97 7.16
N ILE A 49 -2.30 8.15 8.43
CA ILE A 49 -1.53 9.00 9.35
C ILE A 49 -0.09 8.50 9.47
N CYS A 50 0.13 7.18 9.55
CA CYS A 50 1.48 6.60 9.64
C CYS A 50 2.37 6.89 8.43
N MET A 51 1.80 7.16 7.24
CA MET A 51 2.60 7.55 6.06
C MET A 51 2.90 9.04 5.95
N SER A 52 2.54 9.84 6.96
CA SER A 52 2.75 11.31 6.98
C SER A 52 2.11 12.03 5.78
N PRO A 53 0.77 11.99 5.62
CA PRO A 53 0.08 12.48 4.43
C PRO A 53 0.22 14.00 4.24
N TRP A 54 0.49 14.75 5.28
CA TRP A 54 0.70 16.22 5.25
C TRP A 54 1.93 16.65 4.44
N VAL A 55 2.90 15.73 4.22
CA VAL A 55 4.10 16.01 3.41
C VAL A 55 3.83 15.81 1.91
N ILE A 56 2.85 15.00 1.55
CA ILE A 56 2.53 14.65 0.16
C ILE A 56 2.27 15.88 -0.73
N PRO A 57 1.50 16.89 -0.29
CA PRO A 57 1.22 18.08 -1.10
C PRO A 57 2.47 18.88 -1.50
N PHE A 58 3.54 18.80 -0.70
CA PHE A 58 4.78 19.54 -0.98
C PHE A 58 5.60 18.93 -2.11
N SER A 59 5.33 17.68 -2.50
CA SER A 59 6.01 17.02 -3.60
C SER A 59 4.99 16.42 -4.56
N MET A 60 4.79 17.07 -5.70
CA MET A 60 3.86 16.59 -6.72
C MET A 60 4.27 15.23 -7.29
N GLN A 61 5.56 14.92 -7.26
CA GLN A 61 6.10 13.63 -7.67
C GLN A 61 5.58 12.48 -6.78
N ASN A 62 5.42 12.71 -5.49
CA ASN A 62 4.96 11.70 -4.54
C ASN A 62 3.44 11.62 -4.46
N SER A 63 2.73 12.60 -5.01
CA SER A 63 1.26 12.67 -4.93
C SER A 63 0.56 11.65 -5.83
N SER A 64 1.17 11.26 -6.96
CA SER A 64 0.53 10.39 -7.95
C SER A 64 0.11 9.03 -7.35
N ILE A 65 1.00 8.37 -6.63
CA ILE A 65 0.69 7.09 -5.99
C ILE A 65 -0.38 7.23 -4.91
N TYR A 66 -0.33 8.33 -4.15
CA TYR A 66 -1.34 8.63 -3.16
C TYR A 66 -2.74 8.73 -3.76
N TYR A 67 -2.86 9.42 -4.89
CA TYR A 67 -4.14 9.52 -5.61
C TYR A 67 -4.59 8.18 -6.16
N ILE A 68 -3.71 7.44 -6.86
CA ILE A 68 -4.04 6.14 -7.44
C ILE A 68 -4.52 5.18 -6.34
N MET A 69 -3.81 5.10 -5.23
CA MET A 69 -4.17 4.29 -4.07
C MET A 69 -5.58 4.61 -3.56
N ASN A 70 -5.85 5.89 -3.26
CA ASN A 70 -7.14 6.32 -2.73
C ASN A 70 -8.28 6.16 -3.74
N ILE A 71 -8.05 6.47 -5.03
CA ILE A 71 -9.04 6.27 -6.11
C ILE A 71 -9.36 4.78 -6.24
N GLY A 72 -8.37 3.90 -6.16
CA GLY A 72 -8.59 2.45 -6.14
C GLY A 72 -9.44 1.99 -4.98
N VAL A 73 -9.20 2.52 -3.77
CA VAL A 73 -10.04 2.26 -2.59
C VAL A 73 -11.48 2.72 -2.82
N ILE A 74 -11.67 3.95 -3.31
CA ILE A 74 -12.99 4.51 -3.62
C ILE A 74 -13.71 3.60 -4.63
N TRP A 75 -13.04 3.23 -5.71
CA TRP A 75 -13.62 2.40 -6.76
C TRP A 75 -14.07 1.04 -6.21
N LEU A 76 -13.18 0.33 -5.51
CA LEU A 76 -13.49 -0.96 -4.89
C LEU A 76 -14.64 -0.88 -3.87
N CYS A 77 -14.72 0.22 -3.12
CA CYS A 77 -15.76 0.38 -2.11
C CYS A 77 -17.12 0.80 -2.67
N LEU A 78 -17.17 1.59 -3.74
CA LEU A 78 -18.42 2.16 -4.25
C LEU A 78 -19.08 1.33 -5.34
N ASP A 79 -18.32 0.57 -6.14
CA ASP A 79 -18.92 -0.32 -7.15
C ASP A 79 -19.44 -1.60 -6.48
N SER A 80 -20.76 -1.64 -6.25
CA SER A 80 -21.43 -2.80 -5.64
C SER A 80 -21.35 -4.09 -6.46
N ARG A 81 -20.99 -3.99 -7.75
CA ARG A 81 -20.81 -5.13 -8.66
C ARG A 81 -19.46 -5.82 -8.45
N ILE A 82 -18.57 -5.23 -7.67
CA ILE A 82 -17.28 -5.84 -7.31
C ILE A 82 -17.51 -6.77 -6.13
N THR A 83 -17.46 -8.06 -6.42
CA THR A 83 -17.53 -9.16 -5.46
C THR A 83 -16.29 -10.05 -5.63
N MET A 84 -16.10 -11.00 -4.74
CA MET A 84 -14.98 -11.93 -4.78
C MET A 84 -14.92 -12.77 -6.07
N GLU A 85 -16.08 -13.16 -6.60
CA GLU A 85 -16.22 -13.92 -7.85
C GLU A 85 -16.15 -13.03 -9.09
N SER A 86 -16.22 -11.71 -8.91
CA SER A 86 -16.29 -10.75 -10.00
C SER A 86 -14.95 -10.63 -10.72
N PHE A 87 -14.98 -10.74 -12.04
CA PHE A 87 -13.84 -10.38 -12.90
C PHE A 87 -13.42 -8.90 -12.77
N ARG A 88 -14.29 -8.04 -12.24
CA ARG A 88 -14.05 -6.60 -12.09
C ARG A 88 -12.93 -6.29 -11.10
N MET A 89 -12.80 -7.06 -10.02
CA MET A 89 -11.75 -6.84 -9.01
C MET A 89 -10.33 -6.91 -9.61
N PRO A 90 -9.92 -7.98 -10.33
CA PRO A 90 -8.65 -8.02 -11.05
C PRO A 90 -8.49 -6.89 -12.09
N VAL A 91 -9.57 -6.50 -12.79
CA VAL A 91 -9.53 -5.40 -13.77
C VAL A 91 -9.22 -4.06 -13.12
N VAL A 92 -9.78 -3.77 -11.94
CA VAL A 92 -9.42 -2.57 -11.19
C VAL A 92 -7.94 -2.57 -10.83
N LEU A 93 -7.41 -3.70 -10.36
CA LEU A 93 -5.99 -3.83 -10.01
C LEU A 93 -5.08 -3.69 -11.25
N LEU A 94 -5.50 -4.25 -12.40
CA LEU A 94 -4.81 -4.06 -13.68
C LEU A 94 -4.72 -2.57 -14.06
N ALA A 95 -5.84 -1.87 -14.01
CA ALA A 95 -5.89 -0.44 -14.30
C ALA A 95 -5.00 0.37 -13.35
N MET A 96 -5.00 0.02 -12.06
CA MET A 96 -4.13 0.64 -11.08
C MET A 96 -2.65 0.38 -11.36
N GLY A 97 -2.28 -0.83 -11.79
CA GLY A 97 -0.91 -1.14 -12.22
C GLY A 97 -0.47 -0.27 -13.39
N ILE A 98 -1.31 -0.13 -14.42
CA ILE A 98 -1.06 0.74 -15.58
C ILE A 98 -0.87 2.19 -15.14
N MET A 99 -1.81 2.74 -14.35
CA MET A 99 -1.74 4.11 -13.85
C MET A 99 -0.49 4.36 -13.00
N THR A 100 -0.15 3.39 -12.14
CA THR A 100 1.05 3.44 -11.31
C THR A 100 2.30 3.54 -12.18
N ALA A 101 2.51 2.64 -13.12
CA ALA A 101 3.67 2.68 -14.00
C ALA A 101 3.69 3.92 -14.91
N PHE A 102 2.53 4.49 -15.24
CA PHE A 102 2.45 5.70 -16.05
C PHE A 102 2.89 6.95 -15.29
N PHE A 103 2.44 7.13 -14.05
CA PHE A 103 2.62 8.36 -13.29
C PHE A 103 3.73 8.32 -12.24
N ASP A 104 4.16 7.11 -11.82
CA ASP A 104 5.16 6.97 -10.76
C ASP A 104 6.59 6.94 -11.28
N PHE A 105 7.50 7.51 -10.48
CA PHE A 105 8.95 7.48 -10.66
C PHE A 105 9.62 6.51 -9.68
N LEU A 106 8.98 5.39 -9.39
CA LEU A 106 9.44 4.38 -8.43
C LEU A 106 9.43 4.90 -6.97
N THR A 107 8.46 5.72 -6.61
CA THR A 107 8.39 6.30 -5.26
C THR A 107 8.00 5.24 -4.21
N TYR A 108 6.76 4.79 -4.20
CA TYR A 108 6.25 3.71 -3.35
C TYR A 108 5.10 2.96 -4.05
N PRO A 109 5.35 2.39 -5.25
CA PRO A 109 4.29 1.86 -6.11
C PRO A 109 3.48 0.75 -5.47
N VAL A 110 4.07 -0.01 -4.55
CA VAL A 110 3.41 -1.10 -3.84
C VAL A 110 2.19 -0.65 -3.02
N ALA A 111 2.10 0.63 -2.66
CA ALA A 111 0.93 1.16 -1.96
C ALA A 111 -0.34 1.10 -2.82
N SER A 112 -0.21 1.32 -4.14
CA SER A 112 -1.33 1.20 -5.08
C SER A 112 -1.80 -0.24 -5.30
N LEU A 113 -0.98 -1.24 -4.97
CA LEU A 113 -1.36 -2.65 -4.92
C LEU A 113 -1.91 -3.03 -3.54
N GLY A 114 -1.10 -2.85 -2.50
CA GLY A 114 -1.33 -3.47 -1.20
C GLY A 114 -2.51 -2.88 -0.44
N VAL A 115 -2.76 -1.56 -0.54
CA VAL A 115 -3.90 -0.93 0.12
C VAL A 115 -5.23 -1.40 -0.50
N PRO A 116 -5.44 -1.36 -1.84
CA PRO A 116 -6.61 -1.97 -2.47
C PRO A 116 -6.73 -3.48 -2.23
N LEU A 117 -5.61 -4.20 -2.19
CA LEU A 117 -5.60 -5.62 -1.90
C LEU A 117 -6.10 -5.92 -0.46
N THR A 118 -5.80 -5.02 0.49
CA THR A 118 -6.36 -5.09 1.85
C THR A 118 -7.87 -4.89 1.82
N ILE A 119 -8.40 -3.97 1.01
CA ILE A 119 -9.85 -3.83 0.80
C ILE A 119 -10.44 -5.13 0.24
N CYS A 120 -9.79 -5.74 -0.75
CA CYS A 120 -10.22 -7.04 -1.28
C CYS A 120 -10.25 -8.11 -0.17
N ALA A 121 -9.22 -8.18 0.67
CA ALA A 121 -9.18 -9.12 1.80
C ALA A 121 -10.29 -8.89 2.83
N ILE A 122 -10.66 -7.63 3.11
CA ILE A 122 -11.80 -7.29 3.99
C ILE A 122 -13.12 -7.75 3.36
N MET A 123 -13.25 -7.72 2.04
CA MET A 123 -14.44 -8.20 1.31
C MET A 123 -14.60 -9.71 1.37
N MET A 124 -13.51 -10.46 1.54
CA MET A 124 -13.50 -11.92 1.58
C MET A 124 -14.04 -12.42 2.92
N LYS A 125 -15.31 -12.83 2.96
CA LYS A 125 -15.95 -13.34 4.19
C LYS A 125 -16.12 -14.85 4.12
N ASN A 126 -15.43 -15.56 5.03
CA ASN A 126 -15.68 -16.98 5.35
C ASN A 126 -15.41 -18.01 4.24
N GLU A 127 -14.70 -17.65 3.20
CA GLU A 127 -14.31 -18.58 2.13
C GLU A 127 -13.17 -19.51 2.59
N LYS A 128 -12.89 -20.52 1.78
CA LYS A 128 -11.70 -21.37 2.01
C LYS A 128 -10.43 -20.55 1.81
N LEU A 129 -9.39 -20.83 2.58
CA LEU A 129 -8.09 -20.14 2.47
C LEU A 129 -7.54 -20.20 1.04
N THR A 130 -7.69 -21.35 0.37
CA THR A 130 -7.26 -21.56 -1.01
C THR A 130 -7.91 -20.59 -1.98
N ASP A 131 -9.22 -20.37 -1.82
CA ASP A 131 -10.02 -19.53 -2.73
C ASP A 131 -9.68 -18.06 -2.52
N GLU A 132 -9.52 -17.65 -1.27
CA GLU A 132 -9.08 -16.29 -0.93
C GLU A 132 -7.67 -16.00 -1.44
N LEU A 133 -6.71 -16.90 -1.24
CA LEU A 133 -5.35 -16.77 -1.77
C LEU A 133 -5.33 -16.75 -3.29
N TYR A 134 -6.16 -17.54 -3.95
CA TYR A 134 -6.27 -17.53 -5.40
C TYR A 134 -6.76 -16.19 -5.95
N VAL A 135 -7.78 -15.60 -5.32
CA VAL A 135 -8.28 -14.27 -5.70
C VAL A 135 -7.21 -13.20 -5.47
N LEU A 136 -6.53 -13.21 -4.32
CA LEU A 136 -5.43 -12.29 -4.04
C LEU A 136 -4.29 -12.45 -5.06
N PHE A 137 -3.93 -13.67 -5.39
CA PHE A 137 -2.92 -13.95 -6.41
C PHE A 137 -3.32 -13.40 -7.78
N LYS A 138 -4.57 -13.62 -8.22
CA LYS A 138 -5.09 -13.00 -9.44
C LYS A 138 -4.98 -11.48 -9.42
N CYS A 139 -5.32 -10.85 -8.32
CA CYS A 139 -5.22 -9.40 -8.14
C CYS A 139 -3.77 -8.92 -8.24
N CYS A 140 -2.84 -9.61 -7.57
CA CYS A 140 -1.40 -9.31 -7.65
C CYS A 140 -0.87 -9.46 -9.07
N VAL A 141 -1.18 -10.56 -9.75
CA VAL A 141 -0.78 -10.80 -11.14
C VAL A 141 -1.36 -9.74 -12.07
N SER A 142 -2.64 -9.39 -11.92
CA SER A 142 -3.29 -8.36 -12.74
C SER A 142 -2.60 -7.00 -12.58
N TRP A 143 -2.32 -6.59 -11.33
CA TRP A 143 -1.59 -5.35 -11.09
C TRP A 143 -0.18 -5.41 -11.68
N ALA A 144 0.56 -6.51 -11.47
CA ALA A 144 1.91 -6.68 -11.98
C ALA A 144 1.95 -6.68 -13.52
N MET A 145 0.97 -7.30 -14.17
CA MET A 145 0.82 -7.26 -15.63
C MET A 145 0.56 -5.83 -16.12
N GLY A 146 -0.37 -5.10 -15.49
CA GLY A 146 -0.64 -3.70 -15.84
C GLY A 146 0.60 -2.83 -15.68
N TYR A 147 1.32 -2.98 -14.57
CA TYR A 147 2.55 -2.27 -14.26
C TYR A 147 3.66 -2.60 -15.27
N GLY A 148 3.93 -3.88 -15.51
CA GLY A 148 4.98 -4.34 -16.41
C GLY A 148 4.71 -4.03 -17.88
N LEU A 149 3.49 -4.26 -18.38
CA LEU A 149 3.11 -3.95 -19.75
C LEU A 149 3.18 -2.45 -20.06
N MET A 150 2.83 -1.60 -19.08
CA MET A 150 2.95 -0.15 -19.25
C MET A 150 4.42 0.28 -19.34
N TRP A 151 5.31 -0.30 -18.52
CA TRP A 151 6.75 -0.06 -18.66
C TRP A 151 7.29 -0.53 -20.01
N ALA A 152 6.95 -1.75 -20.43
CA ALA A 152 7.35 -2.28 -21.73
C ALA A 152 6.87 -1.40 -22.89
N GLY A 153 5.60 -0.92 -22.82
CA GLY A 153 5.04 0.01 -23.78
C GLY A 153 5.79 1.34 -23.84
N LYS A 154 6.19 1.90 -22.70
CA LYS A 154 7.01 3.12 -22.62
C LYS A 154 8.38 2.92 -23.30
N TRP A 155 9.02 1.78 -23.07
CA TRP A 155 10.34 1.48 -23.67
C TRP A 155 10.22 1.26 -25.18
N ALA A 156 9.18 0.54 -25.62
CA ALA A 156 8.91 0.36 -27.03
C ALA A 156 8.64 1.71 -27.74
N ALA A 157 7.73 2.51 -27.20
CA ALA A 157 7.43 3.84 -27.74
C ALA A 157 8.66 4.76 -27.73
N GLY A 158 9.43 4.75 -26.65
CA GLY A 158 10.68 5.52 -26.54
C GLY A 158 11.71 5.10 -27.58
N SER A 159 11.85 3.80 -27.84
CA SER A 159 12.78 3.28 -28.88
C SER A 159 12.38 3.75 -30.28
N VAL A 160 11.08 3.73 -30.60
CA VAL A 160 10.56 4.20 -31.88
C VAL A 160 10.74 5.71 -32.05
N ILE A 161 10.34 6.52 -31.05
CA ILE A 161 10.38 7.99 -31.12
C ILE A 161 11.82 8.51 -31.17
N LEU A 162 12.73 7.89 -30.41
CA LEU A 162 14.13 8.34 -30.33
C LEU A 162 15.03 7.69 -31.37
N HIS A 163 14.50 6.81 -32.24
CA HIS A 163 15.25 6.04 -33.23
C HIS A 163 16.50 5.33 -32.65
N ARG A 164 16.41 4.88 -31.41
CA ARG A 164 17.48 4.15 -30.71
C ARG A 164 16.91 3.12 -29.73
N ASN A 165 17.66 2.04 -29.50
CA ASN A 165 17.29 1.07 -28.47
C ASN A 165 17.40 1.67 -27.06
N VAL A 166 16.27 1.85 -26.37
CA VAL A 166 16.25 2.33 -24.95
C VAL A 166 16.19 1.17 -23.95
N ILE A 167 16.04 -0.08 -24.40
CA ILE A 167 15.88 -1.25 -23.55
C ILE A 167 17.16 -1.52 -22.75
N ASP A 168 18.33 -1.40 -23.39
CA ASP A 168 19.62 -1.59 -22.72
C ASP A 168 19.80 -0.61 -21.55
N ASN A 169 19.44 0.65 -21.77
CA ASN A 169 19.46 1.64 -20.70
C ASN A 169 18.45 1.31 -19.59
N ALA A 170 17.27 0.81 -19.93
CA ALA A 170 16.26 0.39 -18.97
C ALA A 170 16.75 -0.80 -18.12
N ILE A 171 17.39 -1.80 -18.73
CA ILE A 171 17.99 -2.94 -18.01
C ILE A 171 19.10 -2.47 -17.07
N ASN A 172 19.97 -1.57 -17.52
CA ASN A 172 21.03 -0.99 -16.69
C ASN A 172 20.43 -0.23 -15.48
N GLN A 173 19.34 0.50 -15.67
CA GLN A 173 18.63 1.17 -14.57
C GLN A 173 17.98 0.18 -13.59
N ILE A 174 17.42 -0.92 -14.08
CA ILE A 174 16.89 -1.99 -13.21
C ILE A 174 18.02 -2.57 -12.36
N ASN A 175 19.14 -2.95 -12.97
CA ASN A 175 20.30 -3.50 -12.28
C ASN A 175 20.87 -2.53 -11.23
N TYR A 176 21.00 -1.27 -11.58
CA TYR A 176 21.43 -0.22 -10.65
C TYR A 176 20.49 -0.09 -9.44
N ARG A 177 19.18 -0.08 -9.68
CA ARG A 177 18.17 0.10 -8.62
C ARG A 177 18.01 -1.12 -7.72
N SER A 178 18.25 -2.32 -8.25
CA SER A 178 18.24 -3.57 -7.48
C SER A 178 19.51 -3.80 -6.66
N GLY A 179 20.59 -3.06 -6.91
CA GLY A 179 21.87 -3.22 -6.22
C GLY A 179 22.84 -4.17 -6.89
N ASN A 180 22.50 -4.75 -8.04
CA ASN A 180 23.37 -5.73 -8.74
C ASN A 180 24.65 -5.15 -9.34
N MET A 181 24.81 -3.82 -9.33
CA MET A 181 26.02 -3.16 -9.83
C MET A 181 27.08 -2.86 -8.74
N HIS A 182 26.79 -3.13 -7.48
CA HIS A 182 27.72 -2.96 -6.38
C HIS A 182 28.13 -4.32 -5.83
N GLU A 183 29.35 -4.76 -6.15
CA GLU A 183 29.88 -6.10 -5.85
C GLU A 183 29.91 -6.47 -4.34
N ASN A 184 29.67 -5.56 -3.44
CA ASN A 184 29.84 -5.78 -2.00
C ASN A 184 28.62 -5.53 -1.13
N VAL A 185 27.41 -5.48 -1.69
CA VAL A 185 26.23 -5.16 -0.91
C VAL A 185 25.31 -6.37 -0.76
N ILE A 186 25.49 -7.03 0.37
CA ILE A 186 24.52 -8.05 0.81
C ILE A 186 23.20 -7.32 1.11
N MET A 187 22.14 -7.65 0.34
CA MET A 187 20.82 -7.02 0.42
C MET A 187 20.28 -6.96 1.87
N GLY A 188 20.51 -8.01 2.66
CA GLY A 188 20.13 -8.04 4.06
C GLY A 188 20.86 -7.03 4.94
N TYR A 189 22.15 -6.75 4.64
CA TYR A 189 22.92 -5.75 5.36
C TYR A 189 22.41 -4.34 5.08
N MET A 190 22.10 -4.04 3.81
CA MET A 190 21.60 -2.73 3.40
C MET A 190 20.22 -2.42 4.00
N ILE A 191 19.31 -3.40 4.00
CA ILE A 191 17.98 -3.25 4.60
C ILE A 191 18.12 -3.10 6.11
N ASN A 192 18.97 -3.91 6.73
CA ASN A 192 19.18 -3.89 8.17
C ASN A 192 19.82 -2.55 8.61
N GLU A 193 20.83 -2.05 7.91
CA GLU A 193 21.55 -0.85 8.30
C GLU A 193 20.80 0.45 8.01
N LYS A 194 20.02 0.51 6.92
CA LYS A 194 19.35 1.75 6.49
C LYS A 194 17.85 1.80 6.78
N ILE A 195 17.18 0.67 6.91
CA ILE A 195 15.73 0.61 7.19
C ILE A 195 15.46 0.27 8.65
N PHE A 196 16.21 -0.66 9.24
CA PHE A 196 15.99 -1.15 10.59
C PHE A 196 17.04 -0.68 11.61
N PHE A 197 18.28 -0.42 11.20
CA PHE A 197 19.35 0.09 12.05
C PHE A 197 19.80 1.46 11.52
N PHE A 198 19.30 2.47 12.13
CA PHE A 198 19.51 3.87 11.80
C PHE A 198 20.97 4.27 11.87
N GLU A 199 21.56 4.58 10.73
CA GLU A 199 22.68 5.51 10.71
C GLU A 199 22.17 6.85 11.29
N LYS A 200 22.88 7.42 12.27
CA LYS A 200 22.57 8.72 12.85
C LYS A 200 22.45 9.76 11.74
N ILE A 201 21.22 10.00 11.31
CA ILE A 201 20.97 10.99 10.27
C ILE A 201 21.08 12.34 10.95
N GLU A 202 21.88 13.23 10.39
CA GLU A 202 22.13 14.58 10.92
C GLU A 202 20.84 15.44 11.10
N ASN A 203 19.70 14.95 10.64
CA ASN A 203 18.42 15.63 10.75
C ASN A 203 17.52 14.94 11.80
N PRO A 204 17.38 15.51 13.03
CA PRO A 204 16.63 14.91 14.12
C PRO A 204 15.13 14.69 13.80
N PHE A 205 14.57 15.48 12.90
CA PHE A 205 13.16 15.31 12.48
C PHE A 205 12.96 14.03 11.64
N LYS A 206 13.95 13.68 10.81
CA LYS A 206 13.90 12.44 10.00
C LYS A 206 14.06 11.21 10.88
N THR A 207 14.98 11.25 11.84
CA THR A 207 15.24 10.14 12.77
C THR A 207 14.00 9.85 13.63
N ALA A 208 13.40 10.88 14.23
CA ALA A 208 12.21 10.72 15.06
C ALA A 208 11.04 10.08 14.30
N CYS A 209 10.76 10.50 13.06
CA CYS A 209 9.67 9.93 12.27
C CYS A 209 9.83 8.42 12.03
N VAL A 210 11.04 7.95 11.80
CA VAL A 210 11.30 6.54 11.51
C VAL A 210 11.26 5.69 12.79
N ASP A 211 11.82 6.20 13.90
CA ASP A 211 11.77 5.52 15.21
C ASP A 211 10.34 5.28 15.67
N TYR A 212 9.45 6.28 15.50
CA TYR A 212 8.03 6.11 15.79
C TYR A 212 7.36 5.06 14.89
N VAL A 213 7.69 5.03 13.61
CA VAL A 213 7.14 4.05 12.67
C VAL A 213 7.51 2.63 13.08
N LEU A 214 8.76 2.38 13.45
CA LEU A 214 9.20 1.06 13.90
C LEU A 214 8.59 0.67 15.25
N ALA A 215 8.51 1.61 16.19
CA ALA A 215 7.86 1.37 17.48
C ALA A 215 6.38 1.00 17.30
N ILE A 216 5.67 1.71 16.42
CA ILE A 216 4.27 1.41 16.07
C ILE A 216 4.16 0.03 15.39
N MET A 217 5.07 -0.31 14.47
CA MET A 217 5.10 -1.64 13.84
C MET A 217 5.30 -2.74 14.88
N GLY A 218 6.26 -2.57 15.77
CA GLY A 218 6.51 -3.52 16.87
C GLY A 218 5.31 -3.67 17.79
N ALA A 219 4.68 -2.58 18.19
CA ALA A 219 3.47 -2.58 19.00
C ALA A 219 2.30 -3.30 18.31
N ILE A 220 2.09 -3.08 17.02
CA ILE A 220 1.04 -3.74 16.25
C ILE A 220 1.28 -5.25 16.17
N ILE A 221 2.52 -5.67 15.92
CA ILE A 221 2.88 -7.09 15.89
C ILE A 221 2.62 -7.71 17.26
N ALA A 222 3.05 -7.05 18.35
CA ALA A 222 2.82 -7.54 19.71
C ALA A 222 1.33 -7.64 20.05
N VAL A 223 0.53 -6.61 19.74
CA VAL A 223 -0.93 -6.63 19.93
C VAL A 223 -1.58 -7.74 19.11
N SER A 224 -1.16 -7.94 17.86
CA SER A 224 -1.69 -9.01 17.01
C SER A 224 -1.40 -10.39 17.58
N PHE A 225 -0.21 -10.57 18.17
CA PHE A 225 0.19 -11.82 18.83
C PHE A 225 -0.57 -12.05 20.14
N ILE A 226 -0.73 -11.01 20.96
CA ILE A 226 -1.54 -11.05 22.20
C ILE A 226 -2.99 -11.40 21.88
N LEU A 227 -3.59 -10.79 20.87
CA LEU A 227 -4.95 -11.10 20.43
C LEU A 227 -5.09 -12.56 19.99
N MET A 228 -4.08 -13.12 19.34
CA MET A 228 -4.05 -14.52 18.94
C MET A 228 -4.02 -15.47 20.14
N ILE A 229 -3.35 -15.09 21.23
CA ILE A 229 -3.28 -15.88 22.50
C ILE A 229 -4.60 -15.78 23.26
N ILE A 230 -5.11 -14.58 23.50
CA ILE A 230 -6.30 -14.34 24.34
C ILE A 230 -7.54 -15.03 23.75
N TYR A 231 -7.66 -15.05 22.44
CA TYR A 231 -8.85 -15.57 21.76
C TYR A 231 -8.66 -17.00 21.22
N ARG A 232 -8.18 -17.88 22.04
CA ARG A 232 -7.79 -19.27 21.72
C ARG A 232 -8.91 -20.09 21.04
N ASN A 233 -10.18 -19.86 21.36
CA ASN A 233 -11.30 -20.66 20.88
C ASN A 233 -11.68 -20.46 19.39
N GLU A 234 -11.17 -19.43 18.74
CA GLU A 234 -11.39 -19.19 17.29
C GLU A 234 -10.08 -19.29 16.46
N GLN A 235 -9.13 -20.10 16.90
CA GLN A 235 -7.77 -20.13 16.36
C GLN A 235 -7.69 -20.35 14.85
N LEU A 236 -8.55 -21.22 14.28
CA LEU A 236 -8.43 -21.58 12.86
C LEU A 236 -8.76 -20.40 11.93
N LYS A 237 -9.83 -19.67 12.22
CA LYS A 237 -10.25 -18.50 11.44
C LYS A 237 -9.29 -17.33 11.59
N ARG A 238 -8.70 -17.16 12.77
CA ARG A 238 -7.73 -16.10 13.05
C ARG A 238 -6.39 -16.37 12.41
N LYS A 239 -5.93 -17.64 12.44
CA LYS A 239 -4.73 -18.06 11.74
C LYS A 239 -4.85 -17.81 10.23
N LYS A 240 -6.01 -18.14 9.65
CA LYS A 240 -6.30 -17.86 8.24
C LYS A 240 -6.23 -16.36 7.92
N ASN A 241 -6.92 -15.53 8.69
CA ASN A 241 -6.92 -14.08 8.49
C ASN A 241 -5.51 -13.50 8.70
N LEU A 242 -4.75 -13.98 9.70
CA LEU A 242 -3.38 -13.55 9.92
C LEU A 242 -2.48 -13.89 8.72
N LEU A 243 -2.64 -15.07 8.11
CA LEU A 243 -1.89 -15.44 6.91
C LEU A 243 -2.20 -14.50 5.74
N ILE A 244 -3.47 -14.16 5.51
CA ILE A 244 -3.90 -13.30 4.42
C ILE A 244 -3.40 -11.86 4.61
N PHE A 245 -3.72 -11.25 5.75
CA PHE A 245 -3.29 -9.88 6.03
C PHE A 245 -1.78 -9.78 6.25
N GLY A 246 -1.16 -10.81 6.82
CA GLY A 246 0.29 -10.91 6.96
C GLY A 246 1.01 -10.99 5.62
N PHE A 247 0.50 -11.76 4.66
CA PHE A 247 1.02 -11.78 3.29
C PHE A 247 0.98 -10.38 2.66
N ILE A 248 -0.15 -9.68 2.79
CA ILE A 248 -0.28 -8.31 2.26
C ILE A 248 0.68 -7.36 2.97
N ALA A 249 0.80 -7.47 4.30
CA ALA A 249 1.68 -6.64 5.12
C ALA A 249 3.16 -6.79 4.74
N LEU A 250 3.57 -7.95 4.22
CA LEU A 250 4.94 -8.21 3.77
C LEU A 250 5.28 -7.65 2.39
N LEU A 251 4.29 -7.27 1.57
CA LEU A 251 4.52 -6.75 0.22
C LEU A 251 5.49 -5.56 0.16
N PRO A 252 5.41 -4.53 1.03
CA PRO A 252 6.37 -3.43 1.00
C PRO A 252 7.79 -3.89 1.33
N ILE A 253 7.95 -4.85 2.23
CA ILE A 253 9.28 -5.39 2.60
C ILE A 253 9.86 -6.15 1.41
N ALA A 254 9.06 -7.01 0.76
CA ALA A 254 9.48 -7.70 -0.45
C ALA A 254 9.88 -6.71 -1.56
N TRP A 255 9.12 -5.62 -1.73
CA TRP A 255 9.44 -4.57 -2.69
C TRP A 255 10.78 -3.89 -2.37
N TYR A 256 11.03 -3.58 -1.09
CA TYR A 256 12.30 -2.98 -0.66
C TYR A 256 13.50 -3.88 -0.94
N CYS A 257 13.32 -5.20 -0.84
CA CYS A 257 14.34 -6.17 -1.23
C CYS A 257 14.61 -6.16 -2.75
N VAL A 258 13.55 -6.06 -3.56
CA VAL A 258 13.68 -6.04 -5.03
C VAL A 258 14.40 -4.78 -5.54
N VAL A 259 14.13 -3.63 -4.93
CA VAL A 259 14.73 -2.34 -5.31
C VAL A 259 15.62 -1.78 -4.20
N ALA A 260 16.52 -2.62 -3.69
CA ALA A 260 17.27 -2.33 -2.46
C ALA A 260 18.08 -1.03 -2.54
N ASN A 261 18.86 -0.83 -3.61
CA ASN A 261 19.65 0.38 -3.78
C ASN A 261 18.77 1.64 -3.86
N HIS A 262 17.67 1.56 -4.60
CA HIS A 262 16.72 2.67 -4.68
C HIS A 262 16.10 2.97 -3.31
N THR A 263 15.76 1.95 -2.55
CA THR A 263 15.17 2.09 -1.21
C THR A 263 16.12 2.80 -0.25
N ILE A 264 17.42 2.47 -0.29
CA ILE A 264 18.43 3.08 0.57
C ILE A 264 18.63 4.56 0.22
N VAL A 265 18.85 4.84 -1.06
CA VAL A 265 19.08 6.22 -1.53
C VAL A 265 17.88 7.11 -1.28
N HIS A 266 16.69 6.56 -1.39
CA HIS A 266 15.44 7.30 -1.38
C HIS A 266 14.51 6.93 -0.21
N TRP A 267 15.02 6.38 0.88
CA TRP A 267 14.26 5.93 2.04
C TRP A 267 13.28 6.99 2.58
N PHE A 268 13.63 8.27 2.50
CA PHE A 268 12.85 9.41 3.01
C PHE A 268 11.45 9.59 2.37
N PHE A 269 11.19 8.96 1.24
CA PHE A 269 9.85 8.89 0.66
C PHE A 269 9.35 7.45 0.46
N VAL A 270 10.24 6.49 0.24
CA VAL A 270 9.89 5.08 -0.02
C VAL A 270 9.21 4.44 1.20
N PHE A 271 9.56 4.87 2.44
CA PHE A 271 8.94 4.36 3.67
C PHE A 271 7.41 4.48 3.68
N ARG A 272 6.84 5.38 2.88
CA ARG A 272 5.36 5.51 2.74
C ARG A 272 4.69 4.27 2.20
N GLY A 273 5.45 3.39 1.54
CA GLY A 273 4.98 2.06 1.17
C GLY A 273 4.51 1.21 2.35
N LEU A 274 5.00 1.49 3.57
CA LEU A 274 4.59 0.82 4.80
C LEU A 274 3.12 1.09 5.18
N VAL A 275 2.42 2.03 4.53
CA VAL A 275 0.96 2.17 4.66
C VAL A 275 0.24 0.85 4.42
N VAL A 276 0.77 -0.01 3.55
CA VAL A 276 0.24 -1.35 3.28
C VAL A 276 0.35 -2.22 4.53
N PHE A 277 1.50 -2.25 5.19
CA PHE A 277 1.71 -2.97 6.43
C PHE A 277 0.73 -2.49 7.51
N PHE A 278 0.67 -1.19 7.73
CA PHE A 278 -0.19 -0.61 8.77
C PHE A 278 -1.67 -0.91 8.49
N PHE A 279 -2.14 -0.69 7.26
CA PHE A 279 -3.55 -0.91 6.95
C PHE A 279 -3.92 -2.39 7.04
N ALA A 280 -3.09 -3.30 6.52
CA ALA A 280 -3.35 -4.74 6.60
C ALA A 280 -3.42 -5.22 8.06
N MET A 281 -2.47 -4.81 8.91
CA MET A 281 -2.43 -5.22 10.30
C MET A 281 -3.53 -4.58 11.14
N PHE A 282 -3.83 -3.29 10.93
CA PHE A 282 -4.97 -2.66 11.61
C PHE A 282 -6.30 -3.30 11.19
N ALA A 283 -6.48 -3.60 9.89
CA ALA A 283 -7.67 -4.29 9.41
C ALA A 283 -7.80 -5.70 10.02
N TYR A 284 -6.68 -6.42 10.14
CA TYR A 284 -6.65 -7.70 10.86
C TYR A 284 -7.12 -7.55 12.31
N CYS A 285 -6.57 -6.59 13.05
CA CYS A 285 -6.99 -6.32 14.43
C CYS A 285 -8.49 -6.02 14.51
N MET A 286 -9.01 -5.15 13.63
CA MET A 286 -10.45 -4.83 13.61
C MET A 286 -11.34 -6.03 13.26
N THR A 287 -10.85 -6.95 12.44
CA THR A 287 -11.54 -8.21 12.16
C THR A 287 -11.62 -9.11 13.40
N CYS A 288 -10.58 -9.09 14.24
CA CYS A 288 -10.56 -9.84 15.50
C CYS A 288 -11.51 -9.30 16.57
N PHE A 289 -11.62 -7.96 16.68
CA PHE A 289 -12.49 -7.31 17.68
C PHE A 289 -14.00 -7.38 17.35
N GLY A 290 -14.38 -7.63 16.10
CA GLY A 290 -15.77 -7.51 15.63
C GLY A 290 -16.76 -8.57 16.11
N LYS A 291 -16.30 -9.74 16.61
CA LYS A 291 -17.17 -10.90 16.81
C LYS A 291 -17.75 -11.11 18.21
N ARG A 292 -17.18 -10.47 19.23
CA ARG A 292 -17.70 -10.63 20.60
C ARG A 292 -19.05 -9.95 20.79
N ASN A 293 -19.21 -8.76 20.21
CA ASN A 293 -20.45 -7.99 20.33
C ASN A 293 -21.62 -8.62 19.56
N ASP A 294 -21.36 -9.23 18.40
CA ASP A 294 -22.43 -9.85 17.60
C ASP A 294 -22.95 -11.14 18.27
N ALA A 295 -22.06 -11.91 18.91
CA ALA A 295 -22.45 -13.11 19.66
C ALA A 295 -23.20 -12.77 20.95
N GLU A 296 -22.80 -11.71 21.65
CA GLU A 296 -23.47 -11.23 22.86
C GLU A 296 -24.84 -10.59 22.53
N MET A 297 -25.00 -9.88 21.42
CA MET A 297 -26.27 -9.37 20.94
C MET A 297 -27.21 -10.49 20.54
N MET A 298 -26.77 -11.50 19.77
CA MET A 298 -27.58 -12.68 19.43
C MET A 298 -27.99 -13.51 20.65
N GLN A 299 -27.16 -13.58 21.70
CA GLN A 299 -27.52 -14.23 22.95
C GLN A 299 -28.55 -13.42 23.76
N LYS A 300 -28.51 -12.09 23.68
CA LYS A 300 -29.52 -11.22 24.31
C LYS A 300 -30.87 -11.32 23.59
N GLU A 301 -30.87 -11.34 22.28
CA GLU A 301 -32.10 -11.49 21.48
C GLU A 301 -32.75 -12.88 21.63
N ARG A 302 -32.01 -13.93 21.94
CA ARG A 302 -32.56 -15.27 22.23
C ARG A 302 -33.08 -15.44 23.66
N LYS A 303 -32.83 -14.45 24.53
CA LYS A 303 -33.29 -14.47 25.94
C LYS A 303 -34.50 -13.55 26.19
N ILE A 304 -34.97 -12.84 25.15
CA ILE A 304 -36.20 -12.07 25.10
C ILE A 304 -37.23 -12.85 24.27
#